data_98b6917963df1fedcf65af4e39beafca
#
_entry.id   98b6917963df1fedcf65af4e39beafca
#
_cell.length_a   1.000
_cell.length_b   1.000
_cell.length_c   1.000
_cell.angle_alpha   90.00
_cell.angle_beta   90.00
_cell.angle_gamma   90.00
#
_symmetry.space_group_name_H-M   'P 1'
#
loop_
_entity.id
_entity.type
_entity.pdbx_description
1 polymer ?
#
loop_
_entity_poly.entity_id
_entity_poly.type
_entity_poly.pdbx_seq_one_letter_code
_entity_poly.pdbx_strand_id
1 'polypeptide(L)'
;MPHGDLRWNVRLPQRPGAGAGSSRDASVGVSSESHGEESFRVPVRVARALSSRRESGRLAPASRAELLHVIGETSRAEVRSRIEEMLNRRDYSCQELSQRLRRDGFSGPVTEEGVSWARDLGLVDDARYGAAFARAKAACGWGPIKVSCELARRGVEADSLPGWPDEFFSEEDLAERARALLSRRRPTGRNDFQKAVRFLRSRGFPPGMCYDVAREAFDSRD
;
A
#
# COMPACT_ATOMS: atom_id res chain seq x y z
N MET A 1 10.78 -22.81 -43.04
CA MET A 1 9.79 -21.75 -42.77
C MET A 1 10.56 -20.46 -42.57
N PRO A 2 10.40 -19.41 -43.39
CA PRO A 2 11.11 -18.16 -43.19
C PRO A 2 10.64 -17.56 -41.85
N HIS A 3 11.56 -17.30 -40.95
CA HIS A 3 11.33 -16.54 -39.74
C HIS A 3 10.94 -15.12 -40.14
N GLY A 4 9.65 -14.79 -40.10
CA GLY A 4 9.21 -13.43 -40.35
C GLY A 4 9.96 -12.48 -39.43
N ASP A 5 10.53 -11.42 -40.03
CA ASP A 5 11.38 -10.43 -39.34
C ASP A 5 10.60 -9.73 -38.23
N LEU A 6 10.65 -10.31 -37.00
CA LEU A 6 10.09 -9.66 -35.83
C LEU A 6 10.95 -8.44 -35.47
N ARG A 7 10.42 -7.25 -35.69
CA ARG A 7 11.06 -6.01 -35.22
C ARG A 7 10.41 -5.57 -33.92
N TRP A 8 11.20 -5.34 -32.89
CA TRP A 8 10.71 -4.84 -31.64
C TRP A 8 11.64 -3.80 -31.04
N ASN A 9 11.08 -2.90 -30.24
CA ASN A 9 11.80 -1.86 -29.55
C ASN A 9 11.22 -1.59 -28.16
N VAL A 10 12.02 -0.95 -27.32
CA VAL A 10 11.61 -0.50 -26.00
C VAL A 10 11.65 1.03 -25.99
N ARG A 11 10.54 1.65 -25.58
CA ARG A 11 10.45 3.09 -25.39
C ARG A 11 10.39 3.39 -23.90
N LEU A 12 11.38 4.08 -23.39
CA LEU A 12 11.42 4.59 -22.02
C LEU A 12 10.82 5.99 -21.96
N PRO A 13 10.20 6.39 -20.82
CA PRO A 13 9.73 7.75 -20.67
C PRO A 13 10.92 8.72 -20.73
N GLN A 14 10.78 9.75 -21.55
CA GLN A 14 11.75 10.84 -21.61
C GLN A 14 11.61 11.71 -20.35
N ARG A 15 12.71 12.25 -19.84
CA ARG A 15 12.67 13.27 -18.78
C ARG A 15 11.82 14.45 -19.26
N PRO A 16 10.95 15.05 -18.41
CA PRO A 16 10.16 16.20 -18.80
C PRO A 16 11.10 17.36 -19.15
N GLY A 17 11.36 17.53 -20.45
CA GLY A 17 11.82 18.79 -21.01
C GLY A 17 10.59 19.63 -21.33
N ALA A 18 10.70 20.94 -21.30
CA ALA A 18 9.62 21.91 -21.56
C ALA A 18 9.04 21.72 -22.98
N GLY A 19 8.06 20.82 -23.12
CA GLY A 19 7.35 20.53 -24.36
C GLY A 19 6.20 19.57 -24.10
N ALA A 20 5.01 19.93 -24.56
CA ALA A 20 3.80 19.15 -24.45
C ALA A 20 3.97 17.72 -24.98
N GLY A 21 3.58 16.69 -24.17
CA GLY A 21 3.41 15.32 -24.65
C GLY A 21 4.41 14.27 -24.12
N SER A 22 5.16 14.53 -23.07
CA SER A 22 6.04 13.50 -22.47
C SER A 22 5.20 12.41 -21.79
N SER A 23 5.04 11.25 -22.47
CA SER A 23 4.46 10.06 -21.86
C SER A 23 5.29 9.62 -20.66
N ARG A 24 4.65 9.47 -19.50
CA ARG A 24 5.28 8.91 -18.29
C ARG A 24 5.36 7.38 -18.35
N ASP A 25 4.81 6.79 -19.38
CA ASP A 25 4.67 5.35 -19.55
C ASP A 25 5.80 4.80 -20.44
N ALA A 26 6.29 3.64 -20.06
CA ALA A 26 7.15 2.85 -20.92
C ALA A 26 6.32 1.91 -21.78
N SER A 27 6.82 1.58 -22.97
CA SER A 27 6.17 0.63 -23.86
C SER A 27 7.16 -0.24 -24.62
N VAL A 28 6.68 -1.41 -25.04
CA VAL A 28 7.36 -2.30 -25.98
C VAL A 28 6.57 -2.27 -27.28
N GLY A 29 7.18 -1.74 -28.32
CA GLY A 29 6.65 -1.79 -29.67
C GLY A 29 7.07 -3.08 -30.36
N VAL A 30 6.16 -3.67 -31.12
CA VAL A 30 6.43 -4.85 -31.96
C VAL A 30 5.83 -4.62 -33.36
N SER A 31 6.56 -5.00 -34.39
CA SER A 31 6.08 -5.02 -35.75
C SER A 31 6.34 -6.40 -36.32
N SER A 32 5.30 -7.00 -36.90
CA SER A 32 5.40 -8.28 -37.63
C SER A 32 4.51 -8.26 -38.85
N GLU A 33 4.87 -9.03 -39.88
CA GLU A 33 4.09 -9.12 -41.12
C GLU A 33 2.64 -9.59 -40.90
N SER A 34 2.43 -10.44 -39.89
CA SER A 34 1.11 -11.04 -39.61
C SER A 34 0.18 -10.20 -38.72
N HIS A 35 0.73 -9.27 -37.91
CA HIS A 35 -0.04 -8.51 -36.92
C HIS A 35 0.14 -6.99 -37.03
N GLY A 36 0.94 -6.51 -37.98
CA GLY A 36 1.23 -5.07 -38.14
C GLY A 36 2.04 -4.49 -36.97
N GLU A 37 1.81 -3.23 -36.67
CA GLU A 37 2.44 -2.54 -35.53
C GLU A 37 1.56 -2.55 -34.31
N GLU A 38 2.09 -3.04 -33.19
CA GLU A 38 1.45 -3.07 -31.87
C GLU A 38 2.35 -2.41 -30.83
N SER A 39 1.76 -1.91 -29.74
CA SER A 39 2.51 -1.34 -28.63
C SER A 39 1.90 -1.79 -27.30
N PHE A 40 2.71 -2.38 -26.43
CA PHE A 40 2.32 -2.87 -25.12
C PHE A 40 2.88 -1.95 -24.04
N ARG A 41 1.99 -1.37 -23.24
CA ARG A 41 2.38 -0.58 -22.07
C ARG A 41 2.95 -1.51 -21.00
N VAL A 42 4.12 -1.15 -20.46
CA VAL A 42 4.80 -1.93 -19.41
C VAL A 42 5.35 -0.99 -18.34
N PRO A 43 5.55 -1.48 -17.10
CA PRO A 43 6.24 -0.71 -16.06
C PRO A 43 7.63 -0.27 -16.52
N VAL A 44 8.07 0.90 -16.09
CA VAL A 44 9.42 1.42 -16.42
C VAL A 44 10.53 0.45 -16.02
N ARG A 45 10.36 -0.27 -14.90
CA ARG A 45 11.33 -1.29 -14.44
C ARG A 45 11.44 -2.44 -15.45
N VAL A 46 10.30 -2.95 -15.90
CA VAL A 46 10.23 -4.01 -16.93
C VAL A 46 10.87 -3.54 -18.23
N ALA A 47 10.53 -2.34 -18.69
CA ALA A 47 11.12 -1.76 -19.89
C ALA A 47 12.65 -1.66 -19.79
N ARG A 48 13.19 -1.20 -18.65
CA ARG A 48 14.64 -1.12 -18.42
C ARG A 48 15.29 -2.50 -18.43
N ALA A 49 14.68 -3.48 -17.76
CA ALA A 49 15.19 -4.84 -17.75
C ALA A 49 15.23 -5.46 -19.16
N LEU A 50 14.17 -5.25 -19.94
CA LEU A 50 14.12 -5.69 -21.35
C LEU A 50 15.16 -4.99 -22.22
N SER A 51 15.33 -3.66 -22.08
CA SER A 51 16.33 -2.88 -22.81
C SER A 51 17.73 -3.38 -22.51
N SER A 52 18.09 -3.55 -21.25
CA SER A 52 19.41 -4.06 -20.84
C SER A 52 19.69 -5.47 -21.38
N ARG A 53 18.69 -6.36 -21.35
CA ARG A 53 18.83 -7.72 -21.91
C ARG A 53 18.98 -7.70 -23.43
N ARG A 54 18.29 -6.80 -24.12
CA ARG A 54 18.41 -6.61 -25.57
C ARG A 54 19.79 -6.06 -25.93
N GLU A 55 20.25 -5.00 -25.28
CA GLU A 55 21.54 -4.36 -25.52
C GLU A 55 22.73 -5.30 -25.26
N SER A 56 22.58 -6.19 -24.26
CA SER A 56 23.59 -7.22 -23.99
C SER A 56 23.52 -8.46 -24.88
N GLY A 57 22.63 -8.48 -25.89
CA GLY A 57 22.45 -9.63 -26.79
C GLY A 57 21.80 -10.86 -26.12
N ARG A 58 21.33 -10.76 -24.86
CA ARG A 58 20.70 -11.86 -24.12
C ARG A 58 19.22 -12.05 -24.44
N LEU A 59 18.65 -11.20 -25.27
CA LEU A 59 17.24 -11.25 -25.65
C LEU A 59 17.06 -10.97 -27.15
N ALA A 60 16.74 -12.04 -27.88
CA ALA A 60 16.47 -12.02 -29.32
C ALA A 60 15.25 -12.91 -29.63
N PRO A 61 14.01 -12.47 -29.30
CA PRO A 61 12.82 -13.27 -29.50
C PRO A 61 12.59 -13.52 -30.99
N ALA A 62 12.34 -14.77 -31.38
CA ALA A 62 12.11 -15.18 -32.75
C ALA A 62 10.66 -14.95 -33.19
N SER A 63 9.72 -14.73 -32.25
CA SER A 63 8.30 -14.53 -32.54
C SER A 63 7.64 -13.55 -31.59
N ARG A 64 6.47 -13.02 -32.03
CA ARG A 64 5.59 -12.20 -31.16
C ARG A 64 5.19 -12.94 -29.88
N ALA A 65 4.85 -14.22 -29.98
CA ALA A 65 4.46 -15.02 -28.84
C ALA A 65 5.61 -15.15 -27.81
N GLU A 66 6.83 -15.38 -28.29
CA GLU A 66 8.02 -15.43 -27.44
C GLU A 66 8.31 -14.07 -26.78
N LEU A 67 8.17 -12.96 -27.51
CA LEU A 67 8.34 -11.62 -26.94
C LEU A 67 7.31 -11.37 -25.82
N LEU A 68 6.03 -11.70 -26.03
CA LEU A 68 5.00 -11.55 -25.03
C LEU A 68 5.25 -12.43 -23.81
N HIS A 69 5.71 -13.65 -24.01
CA HIS A 69 6.12 -14.56 -22.93
C HIS A 69 7.25 -13.93 -22.10
N VAL A 70 8.29 -13.42 -22.75
CA VAL A 70 9.42 -12.77 -22.08
C VAL A 70 8.99 -11.50 -21.32
N ILE A 71 8.08 -10.70 -21.86
CA ILE A 71 7.50 -9.54 -21.17
C ILE A 71 6.80 -10.01 -19.89
N GLY A 72 6.00 -11.09 -19.97
CA GLY A 72 5.31 -11.67 -18.82
C GLY A 72 6.27 -12.16 -17.73
N GLU A 73 7.27 -12.97 -18.11
CA GLU A 73 8.28 -13.48 -17.18
C GLU A 73 9.08 -12.32 -16.53
N THR A 74 9.49 -11.34 -17.31
CA THR A 74 10.20 -10.17 -16.80
C THR A 74 9.32 -9.38 -15.84
N SER A 75 8.02 -9.25 -16.13
CA SER A 75 7.07 -8.56 -15.25
C SER A 75 6.90 -9.29 -13.90
N ARG A 76 6.83 -10.62 -13.90
CA ARG A 76 6.77 -11.44 -12.68
C ARG A 76 8.05 -11.31 -11.85
N ALA A 77 9.22 -11.34 -12.50
CA ALA A 77 10.49 -11.16 -11.80
C ALA A 77 10.60 -9.76 -11.16
N GLU A 78 10.26 -8.73 -11.92
CA GLU A 78 10.35 -7.35 -11.45
C GLU A 78 9.34 -7.01 -10.35
N VAL A 79 8.14 -7.62 -10.37
CA VAL A 79 7.17 -7.42 -9.29
C VAL A 79 7.66 -8.04 -7.97
N ARG A 80 8.26 -9.24 -8.02
CA ARG A 80 8.84 -9.89 -6.83
C ARG A 80 9.99 -9.06 -6.25
N SER A 81 10.95 -8.68 -7.09
CA SER A 81 12.05 -7.80 -6.68
C SER A 81 11.54 -6.49 -6.07
N ARG A 82 10.48 -5.92 -6.64
CA ARG A 82 9.88 -4.70 -6.11
C ARG A 82 9.22 -4.88 -4.75
N ILE A 83 8.55 -6.01 -4.52
CA ILE A 83 7.98 -6.36 -3.22
C ILE A 83 9.09 -6.49 -2.17
N GLU A 84 10.16 -7.23 -2.48
CA GLU A 84 11.31 -7.39 -1.58
C GLU A 84 11.95 -6.03 -1.21
N GLU A 85 12.16 -5.15 -2.18
CA GLU A 85 12.67 -3.80 -1.93
C GLU A 85 11.74 -2.98 -1.00
N MET A 86 10.44 -3.16 -1.12
CA MET A 86 9.47 -2.47 -0.27
C MET A 86 9.50 -3.02 1.15
N LEU A 87 9.46 -4.34 1.30
CA LEU A 87 9.46 -5.03 2.60
C LEU A 87 10.76 -4.82 3.37
N ASN A 88 11.88 -4.65 2.69
CA ASN A 88 13.16 -4.29 3.32
C ASN A 88 13.14 -2.90 4.00
N ARG A 89 12.14 -2.06 3.72
CA ARG A 89 12.02 -0.72 4.32
C ARG A 89 11.04 -0.65 5.48
N ARG A 90 9.92 -1.34 5.37
CA ARG A 90 8.86 -1.46 6.39
C ARG A 90 7.89 -2.57 6.05
N ASP A 91 7.07 -2.94 7.01
CA ASP A 91 5.92 -3.80 6.74
C ASP A 91 4.85 -3.09 5.90
N TYR A 92 4.14 -3.89 5.11
CA TYR A 92 3.00 -3.49 4.28
C TYR A 92 1.87 -4.48 4.44
N SER A 93 0.62 -4.02 4.32
CA SER A 93 -0.51 -4.91 4.07
C SER A 93 -0.54 -5.37 2.61
N CYS A 94 -1.24 -6.47 2.33
CA CYS A 94 -1.46 -6.94 0.96
C CYS A 94 -2.09 -5.85 0.06
N GLN A 95 -3.04 -5.09 0.61
CA GLN A 95 -3.68 -3.99 -0.13
C GLN A 95 -2.72 -2.83 -0.41
N GLU A 96 -1.90 -2.43 0.56
CA GLU A 96 -0.89 -1.39 0.35
C GLU A 96 0.12 -1.79 -0.73
N LEU A 97 0.59 -3.06 -0.73
CA LEU A 97 1.46 -3.59 -1.78
C LEU A 97 0.78 -3.53 -3.15
N SER A 98 -0.46 -4.04 -3.25
CA SER A 98 -1.23 -4.03 -4.49
C SER A 98 -1.38 -2.62 -5.05
N GLN A 99 -1.77 -1.66 -4.21
CA GLN A 99 -1.93 -0.26 -4.61
C GLN A 99 -0.60 0.33 -5.09
N ARG A 100 0.50 0.00 -4.43
CA ARG A 100 1.82 0.52 -4.80
C ARG A 100 2.30 -0.05 -6.12
N LEU A 101 2.17 -1.37 -6.31
CA LEU A 101 2.55 -2.04 -7.55
C LEU A 101 1.75 -1.53 -8.75
N ARG A 102 0.43 -1.34 -8.57
CA ARG A 102 -0.41 -0.74 -9.62
C ARG A 102 0.00 0.70 -9.97
N ARG A 103 0.40 1.50 -8.97
CA ARG A 103 0.97 2.86 -9.20
C ARG A 103 2.31 2.81 -9.91
N ASP A 104 3.11 1.77 -9.68
CA ASP A 104 4.37 1.54 -10.37
C ASP A 104 4.16 1.00 -11.81
N GLY A 105 2.89 0.80 -12.23
CA GLY A 105 2.45 0.46 -13.60
C GLY A 105 2.29 -1.04 -13.86
N PHE A 106 2.40 -1.90 -12.87
CA PHE A 106 2.13 -3.34 -13.04
C PHE A 106 0.64 -3.60 -13.29
N SER A 107 0.35 -4.56 -14.17
CA SER A 107 -1.02 -4.99 -14.47
C SER A 107 -1.68 -5.67 -13.26
N GLY A 108 -3.03 -5.68 -13.22
CA GLY A 108 -3.80 -6.35 -12.17
C GLY A 108 -3.35 -7.79 -11.93
N PRO A 109 -3.38 -8.66 -12.96
CA PRO A 109 -3.01 -10.07 -12.80
C PRO A 109 -1.59 -10.28 -12.27
N VAL A 110 -0.59 -9.56 -12.78
CA VAL A 110 0.80 -9.66 -12.31
C VAL A 110 0.94 -9.16 -10.87
N THR A 111 0.20 -8.10 -10.51
CA THR A 111 0.17 -7.58 -9.14
C THR A 111 -0.42 -8.61 -8.17
N GLU A 112 -1.54 -9.20 -8.52
CA GLU A 112 -2.24 -10.21 -7.70
C GLU A 112 -1.38 -11.46 -7.51
N GLU A 113 -0.76 -11.96 -8.59
CA GLU A 113 0.19 -13.07 -8.54
C GLU A 113 1.38 -12.76 -7.62
N GLY A 114 1.96 -11.56 -7.73
CA GLY A 114 3.09 -11.15 -6.91
C GLY A 114 2.74 -11.01 -5.42
N VAL A 115 1.57 -10.44 -5.09
CA VAL A 115 1.10 -10.32 -3.71
C VAL A 115 0.75 -11.69 -3.12
N SER A 116 0.11 -12.59 -3.91
CA SER A 116 -0.15 -13.96 -3.47
C SER A 116 1.17 -14.69 -3.17
N TRP A 117 2.13 -14.61 -4.07
CA TRP A 117 3.48 -15.17 -3.86
C TRP A 117 4.11 -14.70 -2.53
N ALA A 118 4.04 -13.39 -2.25
CA ALA A 118 4.61 -12.84 -1.02
C ALA A 118 3.88 -13.33 0.24
N ARG A 119 2.54 -13.49 0.17
CA ARG A 119 1.72 -14.04 1.26
C ARG A 119 2.03 -15.52 1.48
N ASP A 120 2.08 -16.31 0.41
CA ASP A 120 2.32 -17.75 0.49
C ASP A 120 3.70 -18.09 1.08
N LEU A 121 4.68 -17.20 0.89
CA LEU A 121 6.00 -17.27 1.54
C LEU A 121 6.03 -16.66 2.95
N GLY A 122 4.92 -16.15 3.48
CA GLY A 122 4.88 -15.51 4.79
C GLY A 122 5.63 -14.17 4.87
N LEU A 123 6.04 -13.59 3.73
CA LEU A 123 6.69 -12.28 3.67
C LEU A 123 5.71 -11.18 4.07
N VAL A 124 4.43 -11.36 3.74
CA VAL A 124 3.34 -10.45 4.09
C VAL A 124 2.26 -11.22 4.85
N ASP A 125 1.81 -10.65 5.95
CA ASP A 125 0.78 -11.20 6.81
C ASP A 125 -0.06 -10.04 7.36
N ASP A 126 -1.30 -9.94 6.90
CA ASP A 126 -2.21 -8.84 7.26
C ASP A 126 -2.61 -8.90 8.75
N ALA A 127 -2.66 -10.09 9.36
CA ALA A 127 -2.96 -10.22 10.79
C ALA A 127 -1.78 -9.71 11.64
N ARG A 128 -0.54 -10.13 11.29
CA ARG A 128 0.67 -9.64 11.95
C ARG A 128 0.83 -8.13 11.78
N TYR A 129 0.63 -7.62 10.56
CA TYR A 129 0.67 -6.18 10.26
C TYR A 129 -0.36 -5.41 11.07
N GLY A 130 -1.62 -5.89 11.09
CA GLY A 130 -2.72 -5.26 11.80
C GLY A 130 -2.49 -5.21 13.31
N ALA A 131 -2.04 -6.30 13.90
CA ALA A 131 -1.71 -6.37 15.32
C ALA A 131 -0.58 -5.41 15.71
N ALA A 132 0.49 -5.36 14.92
CA ALA A 132 1.60 -4.42 15.15
C ALA A 132 1.13 -2.96 15.03
N PHE A 133 0.33 -2.67 13.99
CA PHE A 133 -0.26 -1.35 13.79
C PHE A 133 -1.17 -0.94 14.95
N ALA A 134 -2.06 -1.82 15.40
CA ALA A 134 -2.97 -1.56 16.51
C ALA A 134 -2.21 -1.22 17.80
N ARG A 135 -1.22 -2.04 18.18
CA ARG A 135 -0.38 -1.78 19.37
C ARG A 135 0.36 -0.45 19.26
N ALA A 136 0.97 -0.16 18.13
CA ALA A 136 1.69 1.09 17.93
C ALA A 136 0.78 2.32 18.01
N LYS A 137 -0.45 2.24 17.46
CA LYS A 137 -1.41 3.35 17.50
C LYS A 137 -2.08 3.51 18.85
N ALA A 138 -2.35 2.42 19.56
CA ALA A 138 -2.79 2.45 20.96
C ALA A 138 -1.77 3.19 21.84
N ALA A 139 -0.49 2.89 21.70
CA ALA A 139 0.59 3.59 22.41
C ALA A 139 0.67 5.09 22.05
N CYS A 140 0.26 5.47 20.83
CA CYS A 140 0.15 6.87 20.39
C CYS A 140 -1.15 7.56 20.85
N GLY A 141 -1.96 6.93 21.70
CA GLY A 141 -3.22 7.50 22.24
C GLY A 141 -4.38 7.50 21.24
N TRP A 142 -4.41 6.54 20.31
CA TRP A 142 -5.58 6.28 19.46
C TRP A 142 -6.49 5.28 20.16
N GLY A 143 -7.80 5.48 20.02
CA GLY A 143 -8.81 4.52 20.46
C GLY A 143 -9.16 3.51 19.36
N PRO A 144 -9.92 2.46 19.71
CA PRO A 144 -10.23 1.34 18.83
C PRO A 144 -10.96 1.75 17.56
N ILE A 145 -11.90 2.69 17.63
CA ILE A 145 -12.69 3.14 16.47
C ILE A 145 -11.76 3.73 15.38
N LYS A 146 -10.81 4.58 15.77
CA LYS A 146 -9.89 5.19 14.83
C LYS A 146 -8.91 4.16 14.27
N VAL A 147 -8.45 3.23 15.08
CA VAL A 147 -7.55 2.16 14.65
C VAL A 147 -8.25 1.26 13.65
N SER A 148 -9.48 0.82 13.93
CA SER A 148 -10.29 0.01 13.01
C SER A 148 -10.49 0.71 11.65
N CYS A 149 -10.93 1.97 11.67
CA CYS A 149 -11.09 2.74 10.43
C CYS A 149 -9.79 2.84 9.61
N GLU A 150 -8.66 2.98 10.28
CA GLU A 150 -7.38 3.13 9.61
C GLU A 150 -6.82 1.80 9.11
N LEU A 151 -7.09 0.70 9.80
CA LEU A 151 -6.82 -0.67 9.33
C LEU A 151 -7.65 -1.00 8.10
N ALA A 152 -8.96 -0.70 8.13
CA ALA A 152 -9.84 -0.91 6.98
C ALA A 152 -9.36 -0.17 5.72
N ARG A 153 -8.84 1.06 5.86
CA ARG A 153 -8.22 1.80 4.74
C ARG A 153 -7.00 1.10 4.15
N ARG A 154 -6.35 0.23 4.92
CA ARG A 154 -5.21 -0.58 4.52
C ARG A 154 -5.60 -2.00 4.11
N GLY A 155 -6.92 -2.28 4.05
CA GLY A 155 -7.46 -3.58 3.67
C GLY A 155 -7.32 -4.65 4.74
N VAL A 156 -7.20 -4.23 6.00
CA VAL A 156 -7.14 -5.14 7.15
C VAL A 156 -8.40 -4.92 7.99
N GLU A 157 -9.24 -5.94 8.08
CA GLU A 157 -10.43 -5.91 8.94
C GLU A 157 -10.00 -6.10 10.40
N ALA A 158 -10.27 -5.11 11.25
CA ALA A 158 -9.84 -5.15 12.65
C ALA A 158 -10.43 -6.34 13.39
N ASP A 159 -11.71 -6.67 13.11
CA ASP A 159 -12.42 -7.78 13.74
C ASP A 159 -11.86 -9.18 13.37
N SER A 160 -11.03 -9.25 12.33
CA SER A 160 -10.30 -10.47 11.97
C SER A 160 -9.02 -10.69 12.76
N LEU A 161 -8.58 -9.70 13.54
CA LEU A 161 -7.39 -9.81 14.35
C LEU A 161 -7.67 -10.64 15.62
N PRO A 162 -6.86 -11.64 15.93
CA PRO A 162 -7.00 -12.38 17.18
C PRO A 162 -6.95 -11.43 18.40
N GLY A 163 -7.89 -11.60 19.31
CA GLY A 163 -7.98 -10.78 20.54
C GLY A 163 -8.48 -9.35 20.35
N TRP A 164 -8.99 -8.99 19.16
CA TRP A 164 -9.57 -7.67 18.94
C TRP A 164 -10.97 -7.57 19.57
N PRO A 165 -11.32 -6.42 20.18
CA PRO A 165 -10.44 -5.29 20.54
C PRO A 165 -9.71 -5.46 21.88
N ASP A 166 -10.07 -6.45 22.71
CA ASP A 166 -9.79 -6.50 24.16
C ASP A 166 -8.30 -6.65 24.48
N GLU A 167 -7.55 -7.41 23.69
CA GLU A 167 -6.10 -7.55 23.86
C GLU A 167 -5.30 -6.27 23.52
N PHE A 168 -5.90 -5.36 22.79
CA PHE A 168 -5.29 -4.10 22.38
C PHE A 168 -5.79 -2.90 23.20
N PHE A 169 -7.02 -3.01 23.68
CA PHE A 169 -7.78 -1.93 24.29
C PHE A 169 -8.66 -2.47 25.42
N SER A 170 -8.07 -2.82 26.55
CA SER A 170 -8.87 -3.11 27.74
C SER A 170 -9.66 -1.85 28.15
N GLU A 171 -10.83 -2.01 28.73
CA GLU A 171 -11.69 -0.89 29.10
C GLU A 171 -10.99 0.03 30.11
N GLU A 172 -10.30 -0.58 31.11
CA GLU A 172 -9.55 0.15 32.14
C GLU A 172 -8.41 0.97 31.53
N ASP A 173 -7.60 0.35 30.65
CA ASP A 173 -6.50 1.06 29.96
C ASP A 173 -7.01 2.18 29.06
N LEU A 174 -8.17 1.99 28.39
CA LEU A 174 -8.77 3.03 27.55
C LEU A 174 -9.19 4.23 28.38
N ALA A 175 -9.87 4.01 29.51
CA ALA A 175 -10.32 5.09 30.38
C ALA A 175 -9.12 5.85 30.96
N GLU A 176 -8.09 5.13 31.43
CA GLU A 176 -6.87 5.74 31.95
C GLU A 176 -6.14 6.56 30.88
N ARG A 177 -5.98 6.02 29.67
CA ARG A 177 -5.38 6.76 28.54
C ARG A 177 -6.19 8.00 28.17
N ALA A 178 -7.53 7.91 28.19
CA ALA A 178 -8.38 9.06 27.92
C ALA A 178 -8.19 10.16 28.98
N ARG A 179 -8.13 9.80 30.27
CA ARG A 179 -7.83 10.73 31.37
C ARG A 179 -6.44 11.37 31.20
N ALA A 180 -5.42 10.56 30.90
CA ALA A 180 -4.06 11.04 30.69
C ALA A 180 -3.94 11.99 29.48
N LEU A 181 -4.74 11.78 28.43
CA LEU A 181 -4.79 12.69 27.29
C LEU A 181 -5.46 14.02 27.65
N LEU A 182 -6.50 14.02 28.47
CA LEU A 182 -7.17 15.24 28.91
C LEU A 182 -6.34 16.02 29.94
N SER A 183 -5.63 15.35 30.84
CA SER A 183 -4.82 16.01 31.86
C SER A 183 -3.69 16.89 31.27
N ARG A 184 -3.18 16.52 30.10
CA ARG A 184 -2.17 17.29 29.35
C ARG A 184 -2.72 18.52 28.64
N ARG A 185 -4.05 18.71 28.64
CA ARG A 185 -4.69 19.85 27.97
C ARG A 185 -5.00 20.96 28.98
N ARG A 186 -4.66 22.18 28.61
CA ARG A 186 -5.03 23.36 29.41
C ARG A 186 -6.48 23.73 29.13
N PRO A 187 -7.33 23.91 30.17
CA PRO A 187 -8.65 24.46 30.02
C PRO A 187 -8.60 25.86 29.41
N THR A 188 -9.58 26.21 28.61
CA THR A 188 -9.71 27.53 27.99
C THR A 188 -10.85 28.35 28.60
N GLY A 189 -11.58 27.77 29.56
CA GLY A 189 -12.66 28.40 30.33
C GLY A 189 -14.04 28.41 29.68
N ARG A 190 -14.13 28.16 28.36
CA ARG A 190 -15.44 28.13 27.68
C ARG A 190 -15.64 26.85 26.88
N ASN A 191 -16.74 26.14 27.16
CA ASN A 191 -17.14 24.91 26.47
C ASN A 191 -16.05 23.80 26.55
N ASP A 192 -15.27 23.74 27.63
CA ASP A 192 -14.15 22.80 27.75
C ASP A 192 -14.60 21.35 27.80
N PHE A 193 -15.75 21.06 28.41
CA PHE A 193 -16.39 19.74 28.35
C PHE A 193 -16.61 19.28 26.90
N GLN A 194 -17.27 20.10 26.08
CA GLN A 194 -17.55 19.73 24.70
C GLN A 194 -16.30 19.62 23.83
N LYS A 195 -15.27 20.42 24.14
CA LYS A 195 -13.95 20.32 23.49
C LYS A 195 -13.26 19.02 23.85
N ALA A 196 -13.34 18.58 25.10
CA ALA A 196 -12.79 17.32 25.57
C ALA A 196 -13.48 16.13 24.88
N VAL A 197 -14.81 16.10 24.86
CA VAL A 197 -15.58 15.05 24.16
C VAL A 197 -15.20 14.99 22.69
N ARG A 198 -15.18 16.11 21.97
CA ARG A 198 -14.79 16.15 20.55
C ARG A 198 -13.35 15.68 20.33
N PHE A 199 -12.45 16.04 21.20
CA PHE A 199 -11.07 15.61 21.14
C PHE A 199 -10.93 14.09 21.29
N LEU A 200 -11.53 13.49 22.32
CA LEU A 200 -11.48 12.05 22.54
C LEU A 200 -12.15 11.29 21.37
N ARG A 201 -13.30 11.77 20.89
CA ARG A 201 -13.93 11.20 19.68
C ARG A 201 -13.04 11.27 18.45
N SER A 202 -12.33 12.37 18.24
CA SER A 202 -11.37 12.50 17.13
C SER A 202 -10.16 11.55 17.24
N ARG A 203 -9.90 11.09 18.46
CA ARG A 203 -8.89 10.06 18.73
C ARG A 203 -9.44 8.64 18.59
N GLY A 204 -10.75 8.47 18.44
CA GLY A 204 -11.41 7.19 18.24
C GLY A 204 -11.78 6.44 19.51
N PHE A 205 -11.95 7.14 20.63
CA PHE A 205 -12.48 6.56 21.85
C PHE A 205 -14.00 6.34 21.72
N PRO A 206 -14.56 5.30 22.40
CA PRO A 206 -15.99 5.03 22.42
C PRO A 206 -16.79 6.25 22.90
N PRO A 207 -17.96 6.56 22.30
CA PRO A 207 -18.73 7.75 22.65
C PRO A 207 -19.09 7.84 24.12
N GLY A 208 -19.60 6.77 24.74
CA GLY A 208 -19.92 6.74 26.17
C GLY A 208 -18.74 7.15 27.03
N MET A 209 -17.61 6.48 26.86
CA MET A 209 -16.37 6.79 27.58
C MET A 209 -15.92 8.24 27.39
N CYS A 210 -16.10 8.82 26.19
CA CYS A 210 -15.74 10.22 25.96
C CYS A 210 -16.53 11.19 26.84
N TYR A 211 -17.82 10.89 27.08
CA TYR A 211 -18.67 11.71 27.94
C TYR A 211 -18.33 11.50 29.45
N ASP A 212 -18.11 10.24 29.85
CA ASP A 212 -17.83 9.91 31.23
C ASP A 212 -16.50 10.51 31.70
N VAL A 213 -15.42 10.30 30.91
CA VAL A 213 -14.11 10.86 31.23
C VAL A 213 -14.10 12.40 31.17
N ALA A 214 -14.84 12.99 30.22
CA ALA A 214 -14.96 14.45 30.16
C ALA A 214 -15.73 14.98 31.38
N ARG A 215 -16.78 14.29 31.82
CA ARG A 215 -17.53 14.65 33.05
C ARG A 215 -16.64 14.60 34.27
N GLU A 216 -15.95 13.48 34.49
CA GLU A 216 -14.98 13.34 35.58
C GLU A 216 -13.94 14.49 35.61
N ALA A 217 -13.43 14.88 34.44
CA ALA A 217 -12.40 15.93 34.36
C ALA A 217 -12.90 17.35 34.66
N PHE A 218 -14.21 17.62 34.52
CA PHE A 218 -14.77 18.97 34.66
C PHE A 218 -15.77 19.09 35.81
N ASP A 219 -16.47 18.02 36.25
CA ASP A 219 -17.32 18.04 37.46
C ASP A 219 -16.49 18.03 38.73
N SER A 220 -15.24 17.54 38.71
CA SER A 220 -14.32 17.55 39.88
C SER A 220 -13.71 18.94 40.15
N ARG A 221 -14.13 19.99 39.43
CA ARG A 221 -13.56 21.34 39.55
C ARG A 221 -14.53 22.41 40.09
N ASP A 222 -15.77 22.00 40.40
CA ASP A 222 -16.73 22.77 41.21
C ASP A 222 -16.66 22.35 42.68
#